data_81468d315cd1d731e8fadd7df69e0a3d
#
_entry.id   81468d315cd1d731e8fadd7df69e0a3d
#
_cell.length_a   1.000
_cell.length_b   1.000
_cell.length_c   1.000
_cell.angle_alpha   90.00
_cell.angle_beta   90.00
_cell.angle_gamma   90.00
#
_symmetry.space_group_name_H-M   'P 1'
#
loop_
_entity.id
_entity.type
_entity.pdbx_description
1 polymer ?
#
loop_
_entity_poly.entity_id
_entity_poly.type
_entity_poly.pdbx_seq_one_letter_code
_entity_poly.pdbx_strand_id
1 'polypeptide(L)'
;VVVTGIGLVTPIGIGSDAVWARLHGTQSAVQQIDRFDSSPFRSHIAAQVNDFDPEAMLSPRQARRTDRCSQLGLAATRLALEDAKLDLAAESSDRVGVMMGTALGGIGFAEQENAKYVHGGPRDVDPLLALTVFGGALSCNIAITHGISGVNSTNAMSCASGTLAIAQAFRAIAHGEADVILAGGSEAPLYPLCYGSFSLIRAMSTRNDDPATASRPFDTGRDGFVMAEGSAVLVLESLEHALARGAAIYAEVAGAGLTNDAHHMTQPRPDGREAVRAMRLALAEAGCAPDEVEWVNAHGSSTTLNDSTEAAAIREVFGSHTDALPVSGTKGWHAHALGATGAIETAMACRSIRDGWLPPTLNCVDADPAGALYHVPAGGLTRRPRAVLKNSFGFGGCNATLLLRAPRV
;
A
#
# COMPACT_ATOMS: atom_id res chain seq x y z
N VAL A 1 6.63 18.40 -3.78
CA VAL A 1 5.63 17.94 -2.78
C VAL A 1 6.33 17.03 -1.80
N VAL A 2 6.10 17.24 -0.51
CA VAL A 2 6.83 16.54 0.55
C VAL A 2 5.89 15.73 1.45
N VAL A 3 6.41 14.66 2.03
CA VAL A 3 5.74 13.82 3.02
C VAL A 3 6.18 14.27 4.41
N THR A 4 5.22 14.69 5.22
CA THR A 4 5.47 15.25 6.56
C THR A 4 4.89 14.40 7.70
N GLY A 5 4.00 13.46 7.39
CA GLY A 5 3.42 12.54 8.37
C GLY A 5 3.09 11.19 7.79
N ILE A 6 3.18 10.16 8.63
CA ILE A 6 2.94 8.76 8.29
C ILE A 6 2.09 8.10 9.36
N GLY A 7 0.92 7.61 8.97
CA GLY A 7 0.06 6.76 9.82
C GLY A 7 -0.09 5.38 9.23
N LEU A 8 0.16 4.36 10.03
CA LEU A 8 0.17 2.95 9.64
C LEU A 8 -0.69 2.12 10.59
N VAL A 9 -1.57 1.28 10.02
CA VAL A 9 -2.29 0.22 10.73
C VAL A 9 -2.11 -1.05 9.91
N THR A 10 -1.23 -1.95 10.35
CA THR A 10 -0.78 -3.10 9.56
C THR A 10 -0.67 -4.35 10.42
N PRO A 11 -0.61 -5.55 9.82
CA PRO A 11 -0.38 -6.79 10.55
C PRO A 11 0.93 -6.86 11.33
N ILE A 12 1.89 -6.00 11.01
CA ILE A 12 3.20 -5.92 11.67
C ILE A 12 3.29 -4.78 12.68
N GLY A 13 2.20 -4.10 12.95
CA GLY A 13 2.11 -3.07 13.99
C GLY A 13 1.20 -1.90 13.63
N ILE A 14 0.86 -1.14 14.66
CA ILE A 14 0.09 0.11 14.59
C ILE A 14 1.01 1.26 14.93
N GLY A 15 1.07 2.27 14.06
CA GLY A 15 2.01 3.38 14.14
C GLY A 15 3.32 3.12 13.40
N SER A 16 3.92 4.20 12.90
CA SER A 16 5.12 4.17 12.04
C SER A 16 6.32 3.53 12.74
N ASP A 17 6.54 3.81 14.03
CA ASP A 17 7.69 3.27 14.77
C ASP A 17 7.56 1.77 15.06
N ALA A 18 6.36 1.29 15.41
CA ALA A 18 6.12 -0.14 15.64
C ALA A 18 6.35 -0.95 14.36
N VAL A 19 5.83 -0.48 13.22
CA VAL A 19 6.05 -1.11 11.91
C VAL A 19 7.53 -1.11 11.54
N TRP A 20 8.22 0.01 11.75
CA TRP A 20 9.64 0.13 11.46
C TRP A 20 10.50 -0.81 12.31
N ALA A 21 10.24 -0.89 13.60
CA ALA A 21 10.92 -1.82 14.51
C ALA A 21 10.73 -3.28 14.08
N ARG A 22 9.51 -3.62 13.58
CA ARG A 22 9.22 -4.99 13.13
C ARG A 22 9.99 -5.39 11.88
N LEU A 23 10.27 -4.45 10.97
CA LEU A 23 11.07 -4.70 9.75
C LEU A 23 12.54 -5.06 10.06
N HIS A 24 13.06 -4.68 11.22
CA HIS A 24 14.41 -5.09 11.66
C HIS A 24 14.43 -6.53 12.22
N GLY A 25 13.27 -7.15 12.40
CA GLY A 25 13.15 -8.55 12.80
C GLY A 25 13.17 -9.51 11.60
N THR A 26 12.82 -10.77 11.88
CA THR A 26 12.75 -11.85 10.86
C THR A 26 11.40 -12.55 10.86
N GLN A 27 10.40 -11.97 11.54
CA GLN A 27 9.10 -12.63 11.72
C GLN A 27 8.05 -12.06 10.79
N SER A 28 7.49 -12.90 9.94
CA SER A 28 6.31 -12.61 9.15
C SER A 28 5.06 -12.48 10.04
N ALA A 29 4.09 -11.67 9.62
CA ALA A 29 2.78 -11.62 10.25
C ALA A 29 1.78 -12.63 9.64
N VAL A 30 2.22 -13.43 8.69
CA VAL A 30 1.37 -14.46 8.07
C VAL A 30 1.12 -15.59 9.04
N GLN A 31 -0.16 -15.93 9.23
CA GLN A 31 -0.62 -16.97 10.13
C GLN A 31 -1.86 -17.67 9.59
N GLN A 32 -2.31 -18.73 10.24
CA GLN A 32 -3.61 -19.34 9.95
C GLN A 32 -4.74 -18.33 10.20
N ILE A 33 -5.75 -18.33 9.32
CA ILE A 33 -6.93 -17.48 9.50
C ILE A 33 -7.77 -18.03 10.65
N ASP A 34 -8.14 -17.15 11.57
CA ASP A 34 -8.98 -17.48 12.74
C ASP A 34 -10.34 -16.77 12.75
N ARG A 35 -10.56 -15.81 11.84
CA ARG A 35 -11.79 -15.00 11.78
C ARG A 35 -12.98 -15.71 11.13
N PHE A 36 -12.72 -16.73 10.33
CA PHE A 36 -13.74 -17.54 9.66
C PHE A 36 -13.21 -18.93 9.33
N ASP A 37 -14.11 -19.87 9.05
CA ASP A 37 -13.74 -21.20 8.60
C ASP A 37 -13.17 -21.14 7.18
N SER A 38 -11.84 -21.31 7.06
CA SER A 38 -11.12 -21.34 5.79
C SER A 38 -11.00 -22.73 5.18
N SER A 39 -11.47 -23.78 5.86
CA SER A 39 -11.34 -25.19 5.40
C SER A 39 -11.91 -25.48 4.00
N PRO A 40 -12.94 -24.76 3.49
CA PRO A 40 -13.43 -24.98 2.12
C PRO A 40 -12.49 -24.44 1.03
N PHE A 41 -11.48 -23.65 1.37
CA PHE A 41 -10.58 -22.98 0.41
C PHE A 41 -9.25 -23.71 0.29
N ARG A 42 -8.47 -23.39 -0.74
CA ARG A 42 -7.13 -23.96 -0.94
C ARG A 42 -6.07 -23.30 -0.07
N SER A 43 -6.25 -22.01 0.22
CA SER A 43 -5.39 -21.24 1.12
C SER A 43 -6.10 -21.06 2.45
N HIS A 44 -5.36 -21.20 3.55
CA HIS A 44 -5.88 -21.07 4.93
C HIS A 44 -5.15 -19.98 5.71
N ILE A 45 -4.35 -19.15 5.04
CA ILE A 45 -3.38 -18.24 5.63
C ILE A 45 -3.62 -16.79 5.21
N ALA A 46 -3.41 -15.87 6.15
CA ALA A 46 -3.50 -14.43 5.91
C ALA A 46 -2.62 -13.66 6.90
N ALA A 47 -2.41 -12.36 6.62
CA ALA A 47 -1.88 -11.46 7.62
C ALA A 47 -3.00 -10.52 8.11
N GLN A 48 -3.37 -10.68 9.37
CA GLN A 48 -4.50 -10.01 10.02
C GLN A 48 -4.01 -8.90 10.96
N VAL A 49 -4.73 -7.79 11.05
CA VAL A 49 -4.50 -6.75 12.06
C VAL A 49 -5.31 -7.12 13.30
N ASN A 50 -4.70 -7.89 14.21
CA ASN A 50 -5.38 -8.43 15.39
C ASN A 50 -5.42 -7.44 16.55
N ASP A 51 -4.43 -6.55 16.66
CA ASP A 51 -4.30 -5.60 17.77
C ASP A 51 -5.10 -4.30 17.56
N PHE A 52 -5.92 -4.22 16.51
CA PHE A 52 -6.75 -3.06 16.22
C PHE A 52 -8.08 -3.13 16.94
N ASP A 53 -8.25 -2.26 17.92
CA ASP A 53 -9.51 -2.01 18.60
C ASP A 53 -10.13 -0.68 18.10
N PRO A 54 -11.22 -0.75 17.32
CA PRO A 54 -11.90 0.45 16.84
C PRO A 54 -12.39 1.36 17.95
N GLU A 55 -12.84 0.83 19.09
CA GLU A 55 -13.39 1.62 20.18
C GLU A 55 -12.30 2.40 20.94
N ALA A 56 -11.07 1.90 20.95
CA ALA A 56 -9.93 2.60 21.52
C ALA A 56 -9.37 3.69 20.59
N MET A 57 -9.52 3.52 19.28
CA MET A 57 -8.91 4.39 18.29
C MET A 57 -9.86 5.39 17.63
N LEU A 58 -11.16 5.15 17.66
CA LEU A 58 -12.18 5.95 17.00
C LEU A 58 -13.25 6.40 18.00
N SER A 59 -14.03 7.42 17.63
CA SER A 59 -15.21 7.76 18.42
C SER A 59 -16.23 6.62 18.37
N PRO A 60 -17.09 6.45 19.41
CA PRO A 60 -18.14 5.43 19.42
C PRO A 60 -19.08 5.49 18.22
N ARG A 61 -19.28 6.68 17.65
CA ARG A 61 -20.08 6.88 16.45
C ARG A 61 -19.39 6.32 15.22
N GLN A 62 -18.09 6.58 15.05
CA GLN A 62 -17.31 6.08 13.93
C GLN A 62 -17.18 4.55 13.99
N ALA A 63 -16.82 4.00 15.15
CA ALA A 63 -16.68 2.56 15.33
C ALA A 63 -17.96 1.78 14.95
N ARG A 64 -19.14 2.35 15.23
CA ARG A 64 -20.44 1.69 14.94
C ARG A 64 -20.99 1.96 13.53
N ARG A 65 -20.55 3.02 12.85
CA ARG A 65 -21.16 3.49 11.59
C ARG A 65 -20.26 3.34 10.36
N THR A 66 -19.09 2.77 10.53
CA THR A 66 -18.16 2.55 9.42
C THR A 66 -17.77 1.08 9.35
N ASP A 67 -17.52 0.61 8.13
CA ASP A 67 -16.96 -0.71 7.89
C ASP A 67 -15.47 -0.77 8.31
N ARG A 68 -14.92 -1.98 8.39
CA ARG A 68 -13.54 -2.19 8.82
C ARG A 68 -12.50 -1.48 7.94
N CYS A 69 -12.71 -1.42 6.62
CA CYS A 69 -11.82 -0.70 5.72
C CYS A 69 -11.75 0.79 6.08
N SER A 70 -12.90 1.42 6.30
CA SER A 70 -12.99 2.81 6.74
C SER A 70 -12.44 3.02 8.15
N GLN A 71 -12.64 2.07 9.07
CA GLN A 71 -12.10 2.13 10.44
C GLN A 71 -10.56 2.15 10.44
N LEU A 72 -9.93 1.25 9.68
CA LEU A 72 -8.47 1.22 9.52
C LEU A 72 -7.95 2.53 8.90
N GLY A 73 -8.64 3.05 7.87
CA GLY A 73 -8.30 4.31 7.22
C GLY A 73 -8.40 5.52 8.15
N LEU A 74 -9.47 5.62 8.94
CA LEU A 74 -9.64 6.70 9.94
C LEU A 74 -8.55 6.65 11.01
N ALA A 75 -8.22 5.46 11.50
CA ALA A 75 -7.17 5.28 12.50
C ALA A 75 -5.79 5.65 11.94
N ALA A 76 -5.48 5.21 10.71
CA ALA A 76 -4.23 5.58 10.02
C ALA A 76 -4.17 7.10 9.77
N THR A 77 -5.30 7.74 9.43
CA THR A 77 -5.38 9.19 9.25
C THR A 77 -5.03 9.92 10.54
N ARG A 78 -5.62 9.51 11.67
CA ARG A 78 -5.32 10.11 12.99
C ARG A 78 -3.82 10.02 13.29
N LEU A 79 -3.24 8.82 13.11
CA LEU A 79 -1.80 8.62 13.35
C LEU A 79 -0.93 9.47 12.42
N ALA A 80 -1.33 9.66 11.16
CA ALA A 80 -0.59 10.50 10.21
C ALA A 80 -0.60 11.97 10.61
N LEU A 81 -1.75 12.48 11.06
CA LEU A 81 -1.89 13.87 11.55
C LEU A 81 -1.09 14.10 12.84
N GLU A 82 -1.14 13.15 13.77
CA GLU A 82 -0.35 13.18 15.01
C GLU A 82 1.16 13.20 14.71
N ASP A 83 1.63 12.34 13.77
CA ASP A 83 3.02 12.26 13.35
C ASP A 83 3.49 13.55 12.64
N ALA A 84 2.64 14.10 11.75
CA ALA A 84 2.89 15.37 11.07
C ALA A 84 2.85 16.59 12.02
N LYS A 85 2.28 16.44 13.21
CA LYS A 85 1.92 17.54 14.11
C LYS A 85 1.11 18.62 13.38
N LEU A 86 0.16 18.19 12.54
CA LEU A 86 -0.67 19.06 11.73
C LEU A 86 -2.03 19.26 12.41
N ASP A 87 -2.33 20.50 12.75
CA ASP A 87 -3.65 20.89 13.28
C ASP A 87 -4.54 21.38 12.12
N LEU A 88 -5.44 20.52 11.67
CA LEU A 88 -6.36 20.85 10.58
C LEU A 88 -7.34 22.00 10.93
N ALA A 89 -7.54 22.30 12.21
CA ALA A 89 -8.36 23.46 12.59
C ALA A 89 -7.68 24.80 12.30
N ALA A 90 -6.37 24.80 12.13
CA ALA A 90 -5.60 25.98 11.74
C ALA A 90 -5.51 26.17 10.23
N GLU A 91 -5.92 25.15 9.45
CA GLU A 91 -5.82 25.16 8.01
C GLU A 91 -7.12 25.67 7.33
N SER A 92 -7.00 26.18 6.11
CA SER A 92 -8.16 26.48 5.27
C SER A 92 -8.73 25.17 4.74
N SER A 93 -9.95 24.82 5.15
CA SER A 93 -10.55 23.50 4.88
C SER A 93 -10.69 23.18 3.39
N ASP A 94 -10.82 24.18 2.54
CA ASP A 94 -10.87 24.07 1.07
C ASP A 94 -9.49 23.87 0.43
N ARG A 95 -8.40 24.13 1.20
CA ARG A 95 -7.02 23.88 0.77
C ARG A 95 -6.48 22.54 1.26
N VAL A 96 -7.26 21.80 2.05
CA VAL A 96 -6.94 20.44 2.49
C VAL A 96 -7.78 19.43 1.72
N GLY A 97 -7.15 18.38 1.17
CA GLY A 97 -7.81 17.34 0.40
C GLY A 97 -7.64 15.94 0.99
N VAL A 98 -8.39 14.98 0.45
CA VAL A 98 -8.30 13.55 0.77
C VAL A 98 -8.28 12.74 -0.52
N MET A 99 -7.23 11.96 -0.75
CA MET A 99 -7.13 11.05 -1.89
C MET A 99 -6.75 9.64 -1.42
N MET A 100 -7.69 8.70 -1.52
CA MET A 100 -7.50 7.34 -1.02
C MET A 100 -7.57 6.30 -2.13
N GLY A 101 -7.01 5.14 -1.85
CA GLY A 101 -7.09 3.97 -2.71
C GLY A 101 -7.61 2.76 -1.93
N THR A 102 -8.43 1.96 -2.59
CA THR A 102 -8.87 0.65 -2.10
C THR A 102 -9.09 -0.26 -3.31
N ALA A 103 -8.96 -1.55 -3.15
CA ALA A 103 -9.34 -2.47 -4.23
C ALA A 103 -10.82 -2.85 -4.15
N LEU A 104 -11.34 -3.02 -2.94
CA LEU A 104 -12.64 -3.66 -2.68
C LEU A 104 -13.56 -2.82 -1.78
N GLY A 105 -13.03 -1.82 -1.09
CA GLY A 105 -13.80 -0.95 -0.21
C GLY A 105 -14.55 -1.72 0.88
N GLY A 106 -15.83 -1.40 1.06
CA GLY A 106 -16.70 -1.99 2.08
C GLY A 106 -17.25 -3.40 1.75
N ILE A 107 -16.56 -4.19 0.95
CA ILE A 107 -17.01 -5.52 0.50
C ILE A 107 -17.34 -6.45 1.67
N GLY A 108 -16.58 -6.39 2.75
CA GLY A 108 -16.84 -7.24 3.93
C GLY A 108 -18.16 -6.94 4.60
N PHE A 109 -18.52 -5.67 4.72
CA PHE A 109 -19.83 -5.28 5.24
C PHE A 109 -20.97 -5.72 4.27
N ALA A 110 -20.74 -5.57 2.96
CA ALA A 110 -21.71 -6.04 1.96
C ALA A 110 -21.93 -7.55 2.04
N GLU A 111 -20.89 -8.33 2.26
CA GLU A 111 -21.00 -9.79 2.41
C GLU A 111 -21.83 -10.17 3.65
N GLN A 112 -21.58 -9.51 4.79
CA GLN A 112 -22.33 -9.73 6.03
C GLN A 112 -23.80 -9.37 5.88
N GLU A 113 -24.11 -8.24 5.26
CA GLU A 113 -25.49 -7.78 5.05
C GLU A 113 -26.22 -8.65 4.00
N ASN A 114 -25.51 -9.17 2.97
CA ASN A 114 -26.06 -10.14 2.06
C ASN A 114 -26.47 -11.44 2.76
N ALA A 115 -25.70 -11.92 3.72
CA ALA A 115 -26.07 -13.09 4.52
C ALA A 115 -27.39 -12.85 5.30
N LYS A 116 -27.55 -11.66 5.91
CA LYS A 116 -28.82 -11.28 6.58
C LYS A 116 -29.97 -11.23 5.60
N TYR A 117 -29.78 -10.63 4.42
CA TYR A 117 -30.79 -10.57 3.37
C TYR A 117 -31.29 -11.96 2.94
N VAL A 118 -30.36 -12.89 2.73
CA VAL A 118 -30.68 -14.25 2.30
C VAL A 118 -31.50 -15.02 3.35
N HIS A 119 -31.19 -14.80 4.64
CA HIS A 119 -31.87 -15.54 5.73
C HIS A 119 -33.18 -14.89 6.20
N GLY A 120 -33.24 -13.56 6.25
CA GLY A 120 -34.35 -12.81 6.86
C GLY A 120 -35.05 -11.80 5.95
N GLY A 121 -34.51 -11.57 4.76
CA GLY A 121 -35.09 -10.66 3.78
C GLY A 121 -34.66 -9.19 3.95
N PRO A 122 -35.26 -8.27 3.18
CA PRO A 122 -34.77 -6.88 3.09
C PRO A 122 -34.92 -6.06 4.37
N ARG A 123 -35.73 -6.52 5.33
CA ARG A 123 -35.92 -5.78 6.60
C ARG A 123 -34.80 -6.02 7.60
N ASP A 124 -34.00 -7.06 7.40
CA ASP A 124 -32.87 -7.42 8.27
C ASP A 124 -31.56 -6.77 7.84
N VAL A 125 -31.55 -6.16 6.66
CA VAL A 125 -30.38 -5.44 6.13
C VAL A 125 -30.21 -4.10 6.83
N ASP A 126 -29.00 -3.82 7.30
CA ASP A 126 -28.69 -2.50 7.86
C ASP A 126 -28.66 -1.43 6.76
N PRO A 127 -29.41 -0.33 6.87
CA PRO A 127 -29.38 0.78 5.92
C PRO A 127 -28.00 1.41 5.72
N LEU A 128 -27.08 1.23 6.66
CA LEU A 128 -25.68 1.66 6.52
C LEU A 128 -24.99 1.02 5.33
N LEU A 129 -25.47 -0.12 4.82
CA LEU A 129 -24.93 -0.77 3.63
C LEU A 129 -24.81 0.22 2.46
N ALA A 130 -25.82 1.04 2.22
CA ALA A 130 -25.80 2.04 1.15
C ALA A 130 -24.70 3.09 1.31
N LEU A 131 -24.22 3.33 2.54
CA LEU A 131 -23.22 4.34 2.90
C LEU A 131 -21.81 3.78 3.07
N THR A 132 -21.66 2.46 3.13
CA THR A 132 -20.38 1.79 3.38
C THR A 132 -19.85 1.05 2.17
N VAL A 133 -20.75 0.57 1.27
CA VAL A 133 -20.35 -0.28 0.13
C VAL A 133 -19.79 0.52 -1.04
N PHE A 134 -20.12 1.82 -1.18
CA PHE A 134 -19.61 2.58 -2.30
C PHE A 134 -18.11 2.92 -2.13
N GLY A 135 -17.36 2.86 -3.23
CA GLY A 135 -15.88 2.99 -3.20
C GLY A 135 -15.38 4.29 -2.57
N GLY A 136 -16.16 5.38 -2.62
CA GLY A 136 -15.83 6.67 -2.01
C GLY A 136 -16.02 6.75 -0.49
N ALA A 137 -16.62 5.74 0.15
CA ALA A 137 -16.93 5.78 1.59
C ALA A 137 -15.69 6.11 2.45
N LEU A 138 -14.54 5.53 2.10
CA LEU A 138 -13.28 5.73 2.81
C LEU A 138 -12.86 7.21 2.87
N SER A 139 -12.70 7.86 1.72
CA SER A 139 -12.27 9.27 1.67
C SER A 139 -13.34 10.23 2.21
N CYS A 140 -14.61 9.93 1.99
CA CYS A 140 -15.72 10.71 2.52
C CYS A 140 -15.78 10.67 4.06
N ASN A 141 -15.59 9.50 4.68
CA ASN A 141 -15.55 9.37 6.13
C ASN A 141 -14.38 10.16 6.74
N ILE A 142 -13.21 10.16 6.09
CA ILE A 142 -12.05 10.96 6.51
C ILE A 142 -12.39 12.45 6.40
N ALA A 143 -12.90 12.90 5.26
CA ALA A 143 -13.25 14.31 5.02
C ALA A 143 -14.31 14.82 6.02
N ILE A 144 -15.38 14.05 6.25
CA ILE A 144 -16.43 14.38 7.23
C ILE A 144 -15.86 14.45 8.66
N THR A 145 -15.00 13.52 9.02
CA THR A 145 -14.40 13.44 10.36
C THR A 145 -13.58 14.69 10.69
N HIS A 146 -12.86 15.19 9.70
CA HIS A 146 -11.90 16.28 9.89
C HIS A 146 -12.36 17.63 9.33
N GLY A 147 -13.58 17.72 8.79
CA GLY A 147 -14.11 18.96 8.22
C GLY A 147 -13.38 19.43 6.96
N ILE A 148 -12.82 18.51 6.19
CA ILE A 148 -12.08 18.78 4.95
C ILE A 148 -13.06 19.03 3.81
N SER A 149 -12.95 20.18 3.14
CA SER A 149 -13.83 20.59 2.03
C SER A 149 -13.13 20.77 0.69
N GLY A 150 -11.81 20.53 0.61
CA GLY A 150 -11.06 20.53 -0.63
C GLY A 150 -11.27 19.27 -1.47
N VAL A 151 -10.34 19.00 -2.37
CA VAL A 151 -10.43 17.86 -3.30
C VAL A 151 -10.59 16.53 -2.54
N ASN A 152 -11.54 15.70 -2.99
CA ASN A 152 -11.82 14.41 -2.35
C ASN A 152 -12.04 13.32 -3.39
N SER A 153 -11.30 12.22 -3.30
CA SER A 153 -11.46 11.07 -4.19
C SER A 153 -11.05 9.76 -3.56
N THR A 154 -11.66 8.68 -4.02
CA THR A 154 -11.16 7.31 -3.80
C THR A 154 -11.08 6.61 -5.15
N ASN A 155 -9.92 6.04 -5.48
CA ASN A 155 -9.76 5.18 -6.65
C ASN A 155 -9.80 3.70 -6.26
N ALA A 156 -10.16 2.83 -7.23
CA ALA A 156 -10.28 1.38 -7.05
C ALA A 156 -9.44 0.62 -8.09
N MET A 157 -8.15 0.96 -8.20
CA MET A 157 -7.22 0.37 -9.19
C MET A 157 -6.44 -0.82 -8.61
N SER A 158 -7.18 -1.73 -7.96
CA SER A 158 -6.64 -2.98 -7.42
C SER A 158 -5.41 -2.74 -6.54
N CYS A 159 -4.35 -3.55 -6.68
CA CYS A 159 -3.14 -3.45 -5.85
C CYS A 159 -2.33 -2.14 -6.04
N ALA A 160 -2.58 -1.40 -7.11
CA ALA A 160 -1.93 -0.11 -7.38
C ALA A 160 -2.65 1.09 -6.74
N SER A 161 -3.83 0.89 -6.12
CA SER A 161 -4.71 1.99 -5.69
C SER A 161 -4.05 2.98 -4.74
N GLY A 162 -3.35 2.52 -3.70
CA GLY A 162 -2.68 3.41 -2.74
C GLY A 162 -1.55 4.22 -3.37
N THR A 163 -0.77 3.61 -4.26
CA THR A 163 0.28 4.33 -5.01
C THR A 163 -0.32 5.35 -5.97
N LEU A 164 -1.42 5.00 -6.65
CA LEU A 164 -2.15 5.91 -7.53
C LEU A 164 -2.74 7.10 -6.75
N ALA A 165 -3.30 6.86 -5.57
CA ALA A 165 -3.81 7.94 -4.71
C ALA A 165 -2.72 8.94 -4.35
N ILE A 166 -1.52 8.47 -3.97
CA ILE A 166 -0.37 9.32 -3.68
C ILE A 166 0.10 10.07 -4.94
N ALA A 167 0.13 9.41 -6.11
CA ALA A 167 0.47 10.06 -7.38
C ALA A 167 -0.52 11.17 -7.77
N GLN A 168 -1.81 10.95 -7.57
CA GLN A 168 -2.85 11.95 -7.81
C GLN A 168 -2.73 13.12 -6.83
N ALA A 169 -2.50 12.85 -5.55
CA ALA A 169 -2.29 13.87 -4.52
C ALA A 169 -1.05 14.72 -4.82
N PHE A 170 0.05 14.07 -5.21
CA PHE A 170 1.27 14.76 -5.66
C PHE A 170 0.96 15.77 -6.78
N ARG A 171 0.25 15.34 -7.82
CA ARG A 171 -0.10 16.21 -8.95
C ARG A 171 -1.06 17.33 -8.56
N ALA A 172 -2.07 17.06 -7.76
CA ALA A 172 -3.02 18.08 -7.30
C ALA A 172 -2.31 19.18 -6.49
N ILE A 173 -1.40 18.82 -5.58
CA ILE A 173 -0.60 19.82 -4.85
C ILE A 173 0.36 20.55 -5.79
N ALA A 174 1.04 19.86 -6.70
CA ALA A 174 1.95 20.47 -7.66
C ALA A 174 1.25 21.45 -8.59
N HIS A 175 -0.03 21.25 -8.90
CA HIS A 175 -0.86 22.18 -9.69
C HIS A 175 -1.54 23.26 -8.84
N GLY A 176 -1.31 23.29 -7.52
CA GLY A 176 -1.87 24.31 -6.63
C GLY A 176 -3.35 24.12 -6.29
N GLU A 177 -3.92 22.93 -6.51
CA GLU A 177 -5.32 22.63 -6.16
C GLU A 177 -5.52 22.50 -4.65
N ALA A 178 -4.47 22.11 -3.91
CA ALA A 178 -4.45 22.02 -2.44
C ALA A 178 -3.05 22.32 -1.91
N ASP A 179 -2.94 22.67 -0.64
CA ASP A 179 -1.67 22.83 0.08
C ASP A 179 -1.31 21.56 0.86
N VAL A 180 -2.34 20.85 1.33
CA VAL A 180 -2.23 19.60 2.09
C VAL A 180 -3.17 18.55 1.51
N ILE A 181 -2.72 17.33 1.32
CA ILE A 181 -3.59 16.18 0.99
C ILE A 181 -3.24 14.98 1.87
N LEU A 182 -4.26 14.42 2.52
CA LEU A 182 -4.20 13.14 3.19
C LEU A 182 -4.33 12.05 2.12
N ALA A 183 -3.23 11.38 1.78
CA ALA A 183 -3.18 10.44 0.67
C ALA A 183 -2.74 9.05 1.14
N GLY A 184 -3.37 8.01 0.61
CA GLY A 184 -2.99 6.66 0.99
C GLY A 184 -3.93 5.58 0.50
N GLY A 185 -4.05 4.51 1.30
CA GLY A 185 -4.95 3.41 0.97
C GLY A 185 -5.36 2.60 2.20
N SER A 186 -6.51 1.97 2.10
CA SER A 186 -7.04 1.08 3.14
C SER A 186 -7.72 -0.13 2.53
N GLU A 187 -7.59 -1.28 3.16
CA GLU A 187 -8.18 -2.53 2.68
C GLU A 187 -8.53 -3.48 3.83
N ALA A 188 -9.69 -4.12 3.75
CA ALA A 188 -10.15 -5.14 4.70
C ALA A 188 -10.85 -6.30 3.98
N PRO A 189 -10.12 -7.17 3.25
CA PRO A 189 -10.71 -8.17 2.36
C PRO A 189 -10.94 -9.53 3.02
N LEU A 190 -10.62 -9.68 4.32
CA LEU A 190 -10.59 -10.98 5.01
C LEU A 190 -11.99 -11.41 5.46
N TYR A 191 -12.84 -11.72 4.47
CA TYR A 191 -14.20 -12.25 4.62
C TYR A 191 -14.38 -13.48 3.72
N PRO A 192 -15.21 -14.48 4.10
CA PRO A 192 -15.28 -15.78 3.43
C PRO A 192 -15.50 -15.72 1.92
N LEU A 193 -16.49 -14.96 1.44
CA LEU A 193 -16.80 -14.87 0.01
C LEU A 193 -15.71 -14.18 -0.77
N CYS A 194 -15.22 -13.05 -0.26
CA CYS A 194 -14.14 -12.29 -0.87
C CYS A 194 -12.86 -13.12 -0.91
N TYR A 195 -12.41 -13.65 0.23
CA TYR A 195 -11.22 -14.48 0.35
C TYR A 195 -11.30 -15.73 -0.54
N GLY A 196 -12.45 -16.42 -0.50
CA GLY A 196 -12.69 -17.62 -1.29
C GLY A 196 -12.61 -17.37 -2.78
N SER A 197 -13.13 -16.24 -3.28
CA SER A 197 -13.05 -15.90 -4.70
C SER A 197 -11.61 -15.73 -5.18
N PHE A 198 -10.75 -15.09 -4.38
CA PHE A 198 -9.31 -15.00 -4.67
C PHE A 198 -8.59 -16.36 -4.59
N SER A 199 -9.00 -17.23 -3.68
CA SER A 199 -8.48 -18.61 -3.61
C SER A 199 -8.83 -19.42 -4.86
N LEU A 200 -10.02 -19.21 -5.44
CA LEU A 200 -10.48 -19.90 -6.66
C LEU A 200 -9.69 -19.52 -7.91
N ILE A 201 -9.23 -18.29 -8.05
CA ILE A 201 -8.40 -17.87 -9.18
C ILE A 201 -6.94 -18.37 -9.10
N ARG A 202 -6.58 -19.08 -8.03
CA ARG A 202 -5.29 -19.74 -7.83
C ARG A 202 -4.08 -18.80 -7.87
N ALA A 203 -4.26 -17.56 -7.43
CA ALA A 203 -3.18 -16.59 -7.33
C ALA A 203 -2.58 -16.50 -5.92
N MET A 204 -3.22 -17.17 -4.93
CA MET A 204 -2.79 -17.18 -3.54
C MET A 204 -1.89 -18.38 -3.22
N SER A 205 -0.94 -18.17 -2.31
CA SER A 205 -0.10 -19.23 -1.77
C SER A 205 -0.93 -20.31 -1.07
N THR A 206 -0.51 -21.54 -1.22
CA THR A 206 -1.10 -22.72 -0.55
C THR A 206 -0.15 -23.34 0.46
N ARG A 207 0.90 -22.64 0.89
CA ARG A 207 1.86 -23.07 1.92
C ARG A 207 1.24 -22.98 3.32
N ASN A 208 0.15 -23.74 3.53
CA ASN A 208 -0.64 -23.69 4.74
C ASN A 208 0.10 -24.27 5.96
N ASP A 209 1.02 -25.22 5.74
CA ASP A 209 1.76 -25.90 6.81
C ASP A 209 2.90 -25.04 7.38
N ASP A 210 3.34 -24.01 6.64
CA ASP A 210 4.38 -23.08 7.06
C ASP A 210 4.01 -21.63 6.67
N PRO A 211 3.02 -21.05 7.36
CA PRO A 211 2.48 -19.73 7.03
C PRO A 211 3.54 -18.61 7.01
N ALA A 212 4.47 -18.65 7.96
CA ALA A 212 5.48 -17.61 8.14
C ALA A 212 6.41 -17.46 6.92
N THR A 213 6.59 -18.52 6.13
CA THR A 213 7.43 -18.51 4.93
C THR A 213 6.64 -18.45 3.62
N ALA A 214 5.31 -18.30 3.67
CA ALA A 214 4.44 -18.36 2.49
C ALA A 214 4.62 -17.13 1.57
N SER A 215 4.69 -15.94 2.14
CA SER A 215 5.02 -14.73 1.36
C SER A 215 6.52 -14.60 1.21
N ARG A 216 7.02 -14.85 -0.03
CA ARG A 216 8.45 -14.97 -0.34
C ARG A 216 8.78 -14.34 -1.72
N PRO A 217 8.71 -13.00 -1.81
CA PRO A 217 8.97 -12.32 -3.07
C PRO A 217 10.31 -12.70 -3.69
N PHE A 218 10.34 -12.93 -5.01
CA PHE A 218 11.52 -13.26 -5.81
C PHE A 218 12.22 -14.60 -5.49
N ASP A 219 11.72 -15.37 -4.53
CA ASP A 219 12.25 -16.70 -4.20
C ASP A 219 11.80 -17.75 -5.23
N THR A 220 12.66 -18.75 -5.54
CA THR A 220 12.31 -19.84 -6.47
C THR A 220 11.13 -20.67 -6.00
N GLY A 221 10.95 -20.81 -4.69
CA GLY A 221 9.84 -21.56 -4.07
C GLY A 221 8.55 -20.77 -3.87
N ARG A 222 8.39 -19.57 -4.47
CA ARG A 222 7.16 -18.79 -4.40
C ARG A 222 6.01 -19.46 -5.15
N ASP A 223 4.82 -19.45 -4.59
CA ASP A 223 3.65 -20.13 -5.15
C ASP A 223 2.39 -19.27 -5.22
N GLY A 224 2.48 -18.00 -4.83
CA GLY A 224 1.37 -17.06 -4.84
C GLY A 224 1.49 -15.98 -3.77
N PHE A 225 0.62 -14.97 -3.82
CA PHE A 225 0.57 -13.97 -2.78
C PHE A 225 -0.19 -14.47 -1.53
N VAL A 226 0.05 -13.86 -0.40
CA VAL A 226 -0.75 -14.05 0.82
C VAL A 226 -1.59 -12.80 1.04
N MET A 227 -2.90 -12.97 1.24
CA MET A 227 -3.82 -11.85 1.49
C MET A 227 -3.60 -11.24 2.88
N ALA A 228 -3.73 -9.92 2.94
CA ALA A 228 -3.67 -9.15 4.18
C ALA A 228 -4.74 -8.06 4.22
N GLU A 229 -4.91 -7.46 5.37
CA GLU A 229 -5.63 -6.19 5.56
C GLU A 229 -4.66 -5.13 6.09
N GLY A 230 -5.07 -3.88 6.07
CA GLY A 230 -4.30 -2.78 6.64
C GLY A 230 -4.60 -1.44 5.98
N SER A 231 -3.95 -0.41 6.51
CA SER A 231 -4.06 0.95 6.00
C SER A 231 -2.77 1.72 6.19
N ALA A 232 -2.52 2.63 5.25
CA ALA A 232 -1.52 3.68 5.41
C ALA A 232 -2.07 5.00 4.87
N VAL A 233 -1.82 6.07 5.62
CA VAL A 233 -2.10 7.44 5.20
C VAL A 233 -0.82 8.26 5.36
N LEU A 234 -0.50 9.04 4.34
CA LEU A 234 0.60 9.98 4.34
C LEU A 234 0.02 11.40 4.28
N VAL A 235 0.60 12.30 5.03
CA VAL A 235 0.36 13.74 4.90
C VAL A 235 1.30 14.27 3.83
N LEU A 236 0.75 14.68 2.70
CA LEU A 236 1.47 15.34 1.62
C LEU A 236 1.23 16.84 1.68
N GLU A 237 2.30 17.62 1.55
CA GLU A 237 2.24 19.08 1.59
C GLU A 237 3.04 19.71 0.45
N SER A 238 2.65 20.90 0.05
CA SER A 238 3.57 21.73 -0.72
C SER A 238 4.80 22.03 0.13
N LEU A 239 5.97 22.14 -0.50
CA LEU A 239 7.21 22.42 0.24
C LEU A 239 7.10 23.75 0.99
N GLU A 240 6.50 24.75 0.36
CA GLU A 240 6.29 26.08 0.95
C GLU A 240 5.47 25.99 2.25
N HIS A 241 4.35 25.29 2.22
CA HIS A 241 3.48 25.09 3.37
C HIS A 241 4.22 24.36 4.50
N ALA A 242 4.90 23.25 4.20
CA ALA A 242 5.66 22.46 5.16
C ALA A 242 6.77 23.29 5.85
N LEU A 243 7.50 24.09 5.09
CA LEU A 243 8.56 24.95 5.63
C LEU A 243 7.97 26.10 6.48
N ALA A 244 6.86 26.71 6.06
CA ALA A 244 6.23 27.80 6.79
C ALA A 244 5.78 27.39 8.21
N ARG A 245 5.32 26.15 8.39
CA ARG A 245 4.95 25.60 9.69
C ARG A 245 6.08 24.84 10.42
N GLY A 246 7.28 24.75 9.83
CA GLY A 246 8.43 24.06 10.42
C GLY A 246 8.26 22.54 10.51
N ALA A 247 7.59 21.93 9.54
CA ALA A 247 7.33 20.50 9.50
C ALA A 247 8.61 19.67 9.37
N ALA A 248 8.65 18.52 10.03
CA ALA A 248 9.65 17.50 9.74
C ALA A 248 9.30 16.82 8.40
N ILE A 249 10.28 16.68 7.52
CA ILE A 249 10.07 16.12 6.18
C ILE A 249 10.74 14.74 6.11
N TYR A 250 9.95 13.72 5.71
CA TYR A 250 10.43 12.36 5.49
C TYR A 250 11.12 12.20 4.13
N ALA A 251 10.44 12.63 3.09
CA ALA A 251 10.86 12.47 1.70
C ALA A 251 10.11 13.48 0.82
N GLU A 252 10.60 13.66 -0.40
CA GLU A 252 9.89 14.33 -1.49
C GLU A 252 9.29 13.28 -2.42
N VAL A 253 8.02 13.44 -2.81
CA VAL A 253 7.44 12.75 -3.97
C VAL A 253 7.82 13.59 -5.18
N ALA A 254 8.71 13.06 -6.01
CA ALA A 254 9.36 13.81 -7.08
C ALA A 254 8.80 13.47 -8.47
N GLY A 255 8.20 12.31 -8.63
CA GLY A 255 7.61 11.90 -9.91
C GLY A 255 6.74 10.66 -9.77
N ALA A 256 5.84 10.48 -10.72
CA ALA A 256 4.92 9.34 -10.79
C ALA A 256 4.72 8.87 -12.24
N GLY A 257 4.71 7.56 -12.44
CA GLY A 257 4.40 6.95 -13.73
C GLY A 257 3.19 6.02 -13.62
N LEU A 258 2.23 6.21 -14.49
CA LEU A 258 0.98 5.44 -14.51
C LEU A 258 0.75 4.88 -15.91
N THR A 259 0.54 3.57 -16.01
CA THR A 259 0.26 2.88 -17.29
C THR A 259 -0.74 1.76 -17.09
N ASN A 260 -1.19 1.16 -18.18
CA ASN A 260 -2.02 -0.04 -18.14
C ASN A 260 -1.53 -1.03 -19.20
N ASP A 261 -1.46 -2.31 -18.82
CA ASP A 261 -1.00 -3.40 -19.69
C ASP A 261 -1.93 -3.67 -20.87
N ALA A 262 -3.23 -3.41 -20.69
CA ALA A 262 -4.28 -3.71 -21.66
C ALA A 262 -4.16 -5.15 -22.22
N HIS A 263 -3.90 -6.12 -21.33
CA HIS A 263 -3.56 -7.51 -21.71
C HIS A 263 -4.52 -8.53 -21.11
N HIS A 264 -4.61 -8.63 -19.78
CA HIS A 264 -5.41 -9.63 -19.07
C HIS A 264 -5.82 -9.14 -17.69
N MET A 265 -6.96 -9.65 -17.15
CA MET A 265 -7.46 -9.20 -15.83
C MET A 265 -6.56 -9.60 -14.66
N THR A 266 -5.86 -10.75 -14.74
CA THR A 266 -5.08 -11.28 -13.60
C THR A 266 -3.61 -11.55 -13.92
N GLN A 267 -3.22 -11.50 -15.20
CA GLN A 267 -1.85 -11.78 -15.63
C GLN A 267 -1.17 -10.51 -16.11
N PRO A 268 0.06 -10.24 -15.67
CA PRO A 268 0.85 -9.14 -16.21
C PRO A 268 1.14 -9.40 -17.68
N ARG A 269 1.36 -8.34 -18.43
CA ARG A 269 1.81 -8.43 -19.81
C ARG A 269 3.19 -9.13 -19.85
N PRO A 270 3.36 -10.21 -20.62
CA PRO A 270 4.58 -11.03 -20.55
C PRO A 270 5.87 -10.30 -20.91
N ASP A 271 5.79 -9.29 -21.79
CA ASP A 271 6.93 -8.46 -22.18
C ASP A 271 7.24 -7.33 -21.18
N GLY A 272 6.42 -7.11 -20.17
CA GLY A 272 6.61 -6.11 -19.11
C GLY A 272 6.72 -4.65 -19.58
N ARG A 273 6.49 -4.36 -20.86
CA ARG A 273 6.77 -3.04 -21.46
C ARG A 273 6.03 -1.88 -20.80
N GLU A 274 4.82 -2.12 -20.26
CA GLU A 274 4.05 -1.07 -19.61
C GLU A 274 4.55 -0.81 -18.17
N ALA A 275 5.06 -1.83 -17.48
CA ALA A 275 5.79 -1.65 -16.22
C ALA A 275 7.09 -0.86 -16.45
N VAL A 276 7.85 -1.18 -17.50
CA VAL A 276 9.03 -0.40 -17.93
C VAL A 276 8.64 1.05 -18.22
N ARG A 277 7.55 1.27 -18.94
CA ARG A 277 7.07 2.62 -19.28
C ARG A 277 6.64 3.39 -18.03
N ALA A 278 5.96 2.76 -17.06
CA ALA A 278 5.61 3.39 -15.80
C ALA A 278 6.85 3.87 -15.03
N MET A 279 7.86 3.02 -14.90
CA MET A 279 9.13 3.40 -14.25
C MET A 279 9.83 4.56 -14.98
N ARG A 280 9.92 4.49 -16.31
CA ARG A 280 10.53 5.57 -17.13
C ARG A 280 9.77 6.90 -17.03
N LEU A 281 8.44 6.86 -16.95
CA LEU A 281 7.62 8.06 -16.74
C LEU A 281 7.88 8.70 -15.38
N ALA A 282 7.97 7.92 -14.31
CA ALA A 282 8.29 8.42 -12.97
C ALA A 282 9.67 9.08 -12.92
N LEU A 283 10.67 8.46 -13.54
CA LEU A 283 12.03 9.00 -13.66
C LEU A 283 12.03 10.31 -14.47
N ALA A 284 11.33 10.34 -15.60
CA ALA A 284 11.26 11.53 -16.46
C ALA A 284 10.55 12.72 -15.77
N GLU A 285 9.41 12.47 -15.08
CA GLU A 285 8.70 13.53 -14.34
C GLU A 285 9.56 14.11 -13.22
N ALA A 286 10.39 13.26 -12.56
CA ALA A 286 11.30 13.67 -11.52
C ALA A 286 12.61 14.34 -12.04
N GLY A 287 12.89 14.26 -13.34
CA GLY A 287 14.19 14.64 -13.89
C GLY A 287 15.35 13.85 -13.28
N CYS A 288 15.14 12.55 -13.02
CA CYS A 288 16.10 11.65 -12.38
C CYS A 288 16.62 10.64 -13.40
N ALA A 289 17.93 10.52 -13.53
CA ALA A 289 18.54 9.51 -14.38
C ALA A 289 18.45 8.12 -13.70
N PRO A 290 18.37 7.00 -14.45
CA PRO A 290 18.28 5.68 -13.86
C PRO A 290 19.43 5.34 -12.89
N ASP A 291 20.64 5.80 -13.15
CA ASP A 291 21.83 5.57 -12.32
C ASP A 291 21.86 6.40 -11.03
N GLU A 292 20.97 7.37 -10.89
CA GLU A 292 20.76 8.12 -9.65
C GLU A 292 19.85 7.39 -8.64
N VAL A 293 19.12 6.36 -9.09
CA VAL A 293 18.27 5.56 -8.19
C VAL A 293 19.16 4.64 -7.35
N GLU A 294 18.98 4.68 -6.04
CA GLU A 294 19.82 3.96 -5.09
C GLU A 294 19.12 2.79 -4.39
N TRP A 295 17.82 2.64 -4.60
CA TRP A 295 17.03 1.50 -4.13
C TRP A 295 15.72 1.38 -4.91
N VAL A 296 15.31 0.15 -5.19
CA VAL A 296 13.97 -0.18 -5.70
C VAL A 296 13.18 -0.89 -4.61
N ASN A 297 12.11 -0.27 -4.15
CA ASN A 297 11.06 -0.94 -3.38
C ASN A 297 10.08 -1.55 -4.39
N ALA A 298 10.26 -2.83 -4.63
CA ALA A 298 9.52 -3.57 -5.64
C ALA A 298 8.07 -3.85 -5.23
N HIS A 299 7.21 -4.09 -6.21
CA HIS A 299 5.90 -4.66 -5.95
C HIS A 299 6.03 -6.03 -5.28
N GLY A 300 6.85 -6.94 -5.84
CA GLY A 300 7.24 -8.19 -5.19
C GLY A 300 6.08 -8.92 -4.53
N SER A 301 5.10 -9.39 -5.33
CA SER A 301 3.87 -9.99 -4.81
C SER A 301 4.02 -11.43 -4.32
N SER A 302 5.17 -12.06 -4.53
CA SER A 302 5.39 -13.50 -4.29
C SER A 302 4.61 -14.39 -5.28
N THR A 303 4.14 -13.85 -6.40
CA THR A 303 3.54 -14.64 -7.47
C THR A 303 4.58 -14.97 -8.54
N THR A 304 4.43 -16.13 -9.17
CA THR A 304 5.38 -16.58 -10.19
C THR A 304 5.48 -15.61 -11.35
N LEU A 305 4.34 -15.09 -11.84
CA LEU A 305 4.32 -14.25 -13.04
C LEU A 305 4.77 -12.81 -12.74
N ASN A 306 4.25 -12.20 -11.67
CA ASN A 306 4.59 -10.81 -11.37
C ASN A 306 6.07 -10.64 -11.10
N ASP A 307 6.64 -11.45 -10.21
CA ASP A 307 8.01 -11.23 -9.73
C ASP A 307 9.03 -11.42 -10.85
N SER A 308 8.80 -12.39 -11.75
CA SER A 308 9.65 -12.57 -12.93
C SER A 308 9.51 -11.42 -13.92
N THR A 309 8.27 -10.94 -14.18
CA THR A 309 8.03 -9.81 -15.10
C THR A 309 8.60 -8.50 -14.54
N GLU A 310 8.41 -8.25 -13.24
CA GLU A 310 8.98 -7.07 -12.58
C GLU A 310 10.50 -7.08 -12.59
N ALA A 311 11.12 -8.20 -12.30
CA ALA A 311 12.57 -8.34 -12.35
C ALA A 311 13.13 -8.03 -13.75
N ALA A 312 12.50 -8.57 -14.79
CA ALA A 312 12.89 -8.27 -16.18
C ALA A 312 12.70 -6.77 -16.51
N ALA A 313 11.60 -6.15 -16.07
CA ALA A 313 11.32 -4.74 -16.28
C ALA A 313 12.35 -3.84 -15.56
N ILE A 314 12.73 -4.17 -14.33
CA ILE A 314 13.79 -3.46 -13.59
C ILE A 314 15.11 -3.54 -14.36
N ARG A 315 15.51 -4.72 -14.83
CA ARG A 315 16.73 -4.87 -15.62
C ARG A 315 16.71 -4.07 -16.93
N GLU A 316 15.57 -3.99 -17.59
CA GLU A 316 15.43 -3.20 -18.82
C GLU A 316 15.56 -1.69 -18.57
N VAL A 317 15.02 -1.19 -17.44
CA VAL A 317 15.11 0.24 -17.10
C VAL A 317 16.51 0.64 -16.67
N PHE A 318 17.17 -0.19 -15.85
CA PHE A 318 18.42 0.17 -15.18
C PHE A 318 19.66 -0.38 -15.86
N GLY A 319 19.52 -1.33 -16.81
CA GLY A 319 20.66 -1.89 -17.56
C GLY A 319 21.74 -2.46 -16.63
N SER A 320 22.99 -2.10 -16.88
CA SER A 320 24.14 -2.55 -16.05
C SER A 320 24.12 -1.99 -14.62
N HIS A 321 23.39 -0.89 -14.36
CA HIS A 321 23.24 -0.37 -13.00
C HIS A 321 22.50 -1.36 -12.07
N THR A 322 21.68 -2.26 -12.62
CA THR A 322 20.93 -3.28 -11.87
C THR A 322 21.84 -4.16 -11.00
N ASP A 323 23.07 -4.42 -11.43
CA ASP A 323 23.99 -5.30 -10.72
C ASP A 323 24.49 -4.69 -9.37
N ALA A 324 24.34 -3.36 -9.21
CA ALA A 324 24.70 -2.62 -8.00
C ALA A 324 23.47 -1.93 -7.33
N LEU A 325 22.30 -2.04 -7.93
CA LEU A 325 21.07 -1.41 -7.45
C LEU A 325 20.34 -2.33 -6.47
N PRO A 326 20.30 -2.01 -5.17
CA PRO A 326 19.55 -2.80 -4.20
C PRO A 326 18.07 -2.86 -4.56
N VAL A 327 17.49 -4.06 -4.47
CA VAL A 327 16.05 -4.30 -4.67
C VAL A 327 15.52 -5.08 -3.48
N SER A 328 14.33 -4.71 -2.99
CA SER A 328 13.63 -5.52 -2.01
C SER A 328 12.11 -5.41 -2.12
N GLY A 329 11.43 -6.51 -1.77
CA GLY A 329 9.99 -6.59 -1.58
C GLY A 329 9.65 -6.79 -0.11
N THR A 330 8.82 -5.93 0.47
CA THR A 330 8.54 -5.97 1.91
C THR A 330 7.36 -6.87 2.29
N LYS A 331 6.65 -7.44 1.31
CA LYS A 331 5.47 -8.31 1.54
C LYS A 331 5.75 -9.60 2.30
N GLY A 332 7.01 -9.99 2.45
CA GLY A 332 7.39 -11.08 3.35
C GLY A 332 6.98 -10.87 4.80
N TRP A 333 6.98 -9.60 5.28
CA TRP A 333 6.56 -9.27 6.65
C TRP A 333 5.05 -9.10 6.80
N HIS A 334 4.42 -8.27 5.95
CA HIS A 334 3.03 -7.80 6.12
C HIS A 334 2.05 -8.42 5.13
N ALA A 335 2.52 -9.31 4.24
CA ALA A 335 1.76 -9.89 3.15
C ALA A 335 1.17 -8.82 2.19
N HIS A 336 0.08 -9.11 1.50
CA HIS A 336 -0.45 -8.24 0.45
C HIS A 336 -1.83 -7.70 0.82
N ALA A 337 -1.88 -6.48 1.35
CA ALA A 337 -3.12 -5.77 1.68
C ALA A 337 -3.74 -5.07 0.44
N LEU A 338 -3.69 -5.70 -0.72
CA LEU A 338 -4.29 -5.26 -1.98
C LEU A 338 -4.14 -3.74 -2.22
N GLY A 339 -5.26 -3.00 -2.23
CA GLY A 339 -5.27 -1.56 -2.50
C GLY A 339 -4.50 -0.70 -1.49
N ALA A 340 -4.32 -1.15 -0.26
CA ALA A 340 -3.55 -0.44 0.77
C ALA A 340 -2.04 -0.61 0.62
N THR A 341 -1.58 -1.71 0.00
CA THR A 341 -0.17 -2.11 0.02
C THR A 341 0.75 -1.03 -0.54
N GLY A 342 0.35 -0.38 -1.63
CA GLY A 342 1.16 0.65 -2.26
C GLY A 342 1.46 1.82 -1.34
N ALA A 343 0.51 2.24 -0.51
CA ALA A 343 0.69 3.28 0.48
C ALA A 343 1.54 2.82 1.68
N ILE A 344 1.32 1.58 2.16
CA ILE A 344 2.13 0.97 3.24
C ILE A 344 3.62 0.94 2.83
N GLU A 345 3.91 0.47 1.64
CA GLU A 345 5.27 0.38 1.12
C GLU A 345 5.89 1.76 0.82
N THR A 346 5.08 2.73 0.37
CA THR A 346 5.55 4.12 0.21
C THR A 346 5.95 4.73 1.55
N ALA A 347 5.18 4.48 2.62
CA ALA A 347 5.52 4.92 3.97
C ALA A 347 6.85 4.30 4.45
N MET A 348 7.06 3.01 4.19
CA MET A 348 8.34 2.33 4.50
C MET A 348 9.49 2.92 3.70
N ALA A 349 9.29 3.27 2.41
CA ALA A 349 10.31 3.91 1.59
C ALA A 349 10.67 5.31 2.10
N CYS A 350 9.70 6.10 2.55
CA CYS A 350 9.94 7.39 3.20
C CYS A 350 10.76 7.23 4.48
N ARG A 351 10.47 6.20 5.30
CA ARG A 351 11.27 5.87 6.49
C ARG A 351 12.70 5.48 6.12
N SER A 352 12.89 4.68 5.07
CA SER A 352 14.22 4.29 4.59
C SER A 352 15.05 5.50 4.18
N ILE A 353 14.45 6.48 3.50
CA ILE A 353 15.12 7.74 3.13
C ILE A 353 15.54 8.52 4.38
N ARG A 354 14.64 8.66 5.36
CA ARG A 354 14.93 9.42 6.59
C ARG A 354 15.95 8.72 7.50
N ASP A 355 15.74 7.41 7.73
CA ASP A 355 16.44 6.68 8.79
C ASP A 355 17.73 5.99 8.28
N GLY A 356 17.93 5.89 6.96
CA GLY A 356 19.16 5.37 6.37
C GLY A 356 19.35 3.86 6.49
N TRP A 357 18.25 3.11 6.32
CA TRP A 357 18.27 1.66 6.31
C TRP A 357 17.29 1.10 5.27
N LEU A 358 17.74 0.12 4.48
CA LEU A 358 16.94 -0.56 3.47
C LEU A 358 16.52 -1.93 3.99
N PRO A 359 15.21 -2.25 4.03
CA PRO A 359 14.74 -3.57 4.46
C PRO A 359 15.14 -4.64 3.45
N PRO A 360 15.51 -5.85 3.91
CA PRO A 360 15.74 -6.98 3.01
C PRO A 360 14.42 -7.51 2.41
N THR A 361 14.49 -8.51 1.56
CA THR A 361 13.31 -9.31 1.16
C THR A 361 13.22 -10.51 2.10
N LEU A 362 12.28 -10.46 3.05
CA LEU A 362 12.07 -11.59 3.96
C LEU A 362 11.65 -12.84 3.18
N ASN A 363 12.16 -14.01 3.59
CA ASN A 363 11.91 -15.31 2.99
C ASN A 363 12.48 -15.52 1.57
N CYS A 364 13.23 -14.59 1.00
CA CYS A 364 13.99 -14.81 -0.22
C CYS A 364 15.32 -15.48 0.14
N VAL A 365 15.32 -16.82 0.17
CA VAL A 365 16.48 -17.64 0.55
C VAL A 365 17.22 -18.12 -0.70
N ASP A 366 16.47 -18.49 -1.73
CA ASP A 366 16.97 -18.92 -3.04
C ASP A 366 16.37 -18.02 -4.11
N ALA A 367 17.07 -16.90 -4.38
CA ALA A 367 16.60 -15.91 -5.33
C ALA A 367 16.49 -16.48 -6.74
N ASP A 368 15.38 -16.20 -7.43
CA ASP A 368 15.13 -16.66 -8.78
C ASP A 368 16.21 -16.16 -9.76
N PRO A 369 17.05 -17.03 -10.31
CA PRO A 369 18.14 -16.63 -11.20
C PRO A 369 17.63 -15.98 -12.50
N ALA A 370 16.40 -16.25 -12.91
CA ALA A 370 15.79 -15.59 -14.06
C ALA A 370 15.61 -14.09 -13.84
N GLY A 371 15.47 -13.65 -12.57
CA GLY A 371 15.39 -12.25 -12.19
C GLY A 371 16.74 -11.55 -12.05
N ALA A 372 17.78 -12.26 -11.60
CA ALA A 372 19.16 -11.79 -11.37
C ALA A 372 19.27 -10.36 -10.83
N LEU A 373 18.52 -10.03 -9.78
CA LEU A 373 18.54 -8.73 -9.11
C LEU A 373 19.53 -8.75 -7.93
N TYR A 374 20.10 -7.59 -7.59
CA TYR A 374 20.84 -7.42 -6.35
C TYR A 374 19.87 -7.22 -5.19
N HIS A 375 19.44 -8.31 -4.56
CA HIS A 375 18.56 -8.26 -3.39
C HIS A 375 19.29 -7.68 -2.18
N VAL A 376 18.59 -6.83 -1.42
CA VAL A 376 19.10 -6.34 -0.13
C VAL A 376 19.40 -7.53 0.77
N PRO A 377 20.63 -7.64 1.34
CA PRO A 377 21.04 -8.78 2.15
C PRO A 377 20.14 -9.01 3.38
N ALA A 378 20.10 -10.25 3.87
CA ALA A 378 19.44 -10.57 5.13
C ALA A 378 20.02 -9.67 6.26
N GLY A 379 19.13 -9.07 7.08
CA GLY A 379 19.51 -8.07 8.07
C GLY A 379 19.44 -6.62 7.57
N GLY A 380 19.19 -6.41 6.27
CA GLY A 380 19.06 -5.09 5.67
C GLY A 380 20.39 -4.47 5.29
N LEU A 381 20.32 -3.27 4.74
CA LEU A 381 21.49 -2.52 4.31
C LEU A 381 21.46 -1.11 4.92
N THR A 382 22.44 -0.78 5.75
CA THR A 382 22.62 0.58 6.27
C THR A 382 23.10 1.48 5.14
N ARG A 383 22.16 2.22 4.57
CA ARG A 383 22.38 3.17 3.47
C ARG A 383 21.21 4.15 3.46
N ARG A 384 21.52 5.44 3.41
CA ARG A 384 20.50 6.48 3.22
C ARG A 384 20.35 6.74 1.72
N PRO A 385 19.28 6.22 1.07
CA PRO A 385 19.11 6.39 -0.36
C PRO A 385 18.68 7.84 -0.66
N ARG A 386 19.29 8.43 -1.69
CA ARG A 386 18.90 9.77 -2.19
C ARG A 386 17.70 9.73 -3.11
N ALA A 387 17.54 8.65 -3.85
CA ALA A 387 16.39 8.41 -4.73
C ALA A 387 15.96 6.94 -4.63
N VAL A 388 14.65 6.74 -4.54
CA VAL A 388 13.99 5.44 -4.39
C VAL A 388 12.89 5.31 -5.43
N LEU A 389 12.91 4.24 -6.20
CA LEU A 389 11.81 3.88 -7.07
C LEU A 389 10.88 2.90 -6.36
N LYS A 390 9.58 3.21 -6.28
CA LYS A 390 8.56 2.36 -5.64
C LYS A 390 7.54 1.89 -6.69
N ASN A 391 7.44 0.58 -6.88
CA ASN A 391 6.54 -0.04 -7.84
C ASN A 391 5.27 -0.60 -7.20
N SER A 392 4.14 -0.49 -7.90
CA SER A 392 2.90 -1.21 -7.61
C SER A 392 2.26 -1.67 -8.91
N PHE A 393 2.01 -2.97 -9.01
CA PHE A 393 1.35 -3.57 -10.15
C PHE A 393 0.08 -4.27 -9.68
N GLY A 394 -1.02 -4.13 -10.42
CA GLY A 394 -2.33 -4.61 -9.98
C GLY A 394 -3.06 -5.41 -11.04
N PHE A 395 -4.00 -6.23 -10.59
CA PHE A 395 -4.96 -6.87 -11.46
C PHE A 395 -5.67 -5.81 -12.33
N GLY A 396 -6.07 -6.19 -13.54
CA GLY A 396 -6.52 -5.26 -14.57
C GLY A 396 -5.37 -4.63 -15.37
N GLY A 397 -4.11 -4.97 -15.03
CA GLY A 397 -2.91 -4.46 -15.71
C GLY A 397 -2.51 -3.05 -15.29
N CYS A 398 -2.97 -2.57 -14.13
CA CYS A 398 -2.59 -1.26 -13.61
C CYS A 398 -1.15 -1.25 -13.12
N ASN A 399 -0.32 -0.36 -13.65
CA ASN A 399 1.05 -0.13 -13.23
C ASN A 399 1.18 1.29 -12.68
N ALA A 400 1.66 1.42 -11.46
CA ALA A 400 1.94 2.70 -10.80
C ALA A 400 3.33 2.68 -10.18
N THR A 401 4.14 3.68 -10.50
CA THR A 401 5.48 3.85 -9.97
C THR A 401 5.61 5.26 -9.39
N LEU A 402 6.21 5.38 -8.21
CA LEU A 402 6.61 6.66 -7.62
C LEU A 402 8.14 6.77 -7.61
N LEU A 403 8.65 7.96 -7.85
CA LEU A 403 10.00 8.32 -7.47
C LEU A 403 9.95 9.19 -6.21
N LEU A 404 10.57 8.67 -5.16
CA LEU A 404 10.78 9.35 -3.89
C LEU A 404 12.25 9.76 -3.79
N ARG A 405 12.51 10.91 -3.19
CA ARG A 405 13.91 11.33 -2.95
C ARG A 405 14.10 12.02 -1.61
N ALA A 406 15.34 12.08 -1.16
CA ALA A 406 15.70 12.87 0.01
C ALA A 406 15.35 14.36 -0.22
N PRO A 407 14.82 15.05 0.81
CA PRO A 407 14.45 16.45 0.67
C PRO A 407 15.66 17.30 0.26
N ARG A 408 15.45 18.24 -0.67
CA ARG A 408 16.44 19.24 -1.09
C ARG A 408 16.20 20.54 -0.30
N VAL A 409 16.34 20.48 1.02
CA VAL A 409 16.16 21.62 1.95
C VAL A 409 17.46 21.97 2.64
#